data_5406bdc18715aa7991803a74cdd24461
#
_entry.id   5406bdc18715aa7991803a74cdd24461
#
_cell.length_a   1.000
_cell.length_b   1.000
_cell.length_c   1.000
_cell.angle_alpha   90.00
_cell.angle_beta   90.00
_cell.angle_gamma   90.00
#
_symmetry.space_group_name_H-M   'P 1'
#
loop_
_entity.id
_entity.type
_entity.pdbx_description
1 polymer ?
#
loop_
_entity_poly.entity_id
_entity_poly.type
_entity_poly.pdbx_seq_one_letter_code
_entity_poly.pdbx_strand_id
1 'polypeptide(L)'
;MENAVKSRLQSVQFGESQTLKNIAIVPLIAPGDGTFQYRALGEALAAGDLIITETSANGSVRELLVVNRGNKPVHLIDVEELAGAKQNRVLNTSILLKEASETKIPVSCTEQGRWSYASKTFSKIDYATFFASLTSPVNLAICSEPNFS
;
A
#
# COMPACT_ATOMS: atom_id res chain seq x y z
N MET A 1 -7.61 19.81 13.74
CA MET A 1 -7.18 18.40 13.54
C MET A 1 -6.97 17.70 14.88
N GLU A 2 -6.24 18.30 15.82
CA GLU A 2 -5.92 17.72 17.15
C GLU A 2 -7.17 17.34 17.96
N ASN A 3 -8.21 18.17 18.01
CA ASN A 3 -9.44 17.88 18.75
C ASN A 3 -10.22 16.68 18.19
N ALA A 4 -10.21 16.47 16.87
CA ALA A 4 -10.88 15.33 16.24
C ALA A 4 -10.16 14.02 16.58
N VAL A 5 -8.84 14.00 16.55
CA VAL A 5 -8.03 12.85 16.94
C VAL A 5 -8.23 12.51 18.42
N LYS A 6 -8.18 13.52 19.28
CA LYS A 6 -8.39 13.37 20.72
C LYS A 6 -9.78 12.79 21.02
N SER A 7 -10.82 13.35 20.41
CA SER A 7 -12.20 12.84 20.57
C SER A 7 -12.32 11.38 20.10
N ARG A 8 -11.68 11.04 18.97
CA ARG A 8 -11.70 9.67 18.45
C ARG A 8 -10.99 8.69 19.39
N LEU A 9 -9.82 9.05 19.91
CA LEU A 9 -9.10 8.23 20.88
C LEU A 9 -9.88 8.02 22.18
N GLN A 10 -10.58 9.05 22.67
CA GLN A 10 -11.42 8.97 23.85
C GLN A 10 -12.66 8.06 23.67
N SER A 11 -13.09 7.83 22.43
CA SER A 11 -14.21 6.94 22.13
C SER A 11 -13.82 5.46 22.02
N VAL A 12 -12.53 5.15 22.02
CA VAL A 12 -12.02 3.77 21.91
C VAL A 12 -12.29 3.02 23.21
N GLN A 13 -12.86 1.82 23.07
CA GLN A 13 -13.06 0.88 24.16
C GLN A 13 -12.09 -0.30 24.01
N PHE A 14 -11.58 -0.80 25.12
CA PHE A 14 -10.78 -2.02 25.14
C PHE A 14 -11.71 -3.23 25.16
N GLY A 15 -11.50 -4.13 24.19
CA GLY A 15 -12.17 -5.43 24.20
C GLY A 15 -11.49 -6.42 25.16
N GLU A 16 -12.05 -7.63 25.25
CA GLU A 16 -11.51 -8.69 26.09
C GLU A 16 -10.13 -9.14 25.59
N SER A 17 -9.16 -9.15 26.48
CA SER A 17 -7.78 -9.55 26.19
C SER A 17 -7.69 -11.04 25.91
N GLN A 18 -7.02 -11.41 24.82
CA GLN A 18 -6.69 -12.80 24.48
C GLN A 18 -5.20 -13.03 24.68
N THR A 19 -4.84 -14.07 25.41
CA THR A 19 -3.43 -14.39 25.70
C THR A 19 -3.06 -15.75 25.14
N LEU A 20 -1.96 -15.81 24.40
CA LEU A 20 -1.35 -17.04 23.91
C LEU A 20 0.15 -17.01 24.25
N LYS A 21 0.58 -17.89 25.15
CA LYS A 21 1.97 -17.94 25.67
C LYS A 21 2.36 -16.57 26.23
N ASN A 22 3.36 -15.90 25.64
CA ASN A 22 3.91 -14.60 26.03
C ASN A 22 3.38 -13.43 25.17
N ILE A 23 2.33 -13.65 24.38
CA ILE A 23 1.68 -12.63 23.56
C ILE A 23 0.28 -12.37 24.11
N ALA A 24 -0.04 -11.11 24.36
CA ALA A 24 -1.39 -10.66 24.68
C ALA A 24 -1.91 -9.74 23.58
N ILE A 25 -3.13 -9.99 23.11
CA ILE A 25 -3.81 -9.17 22.11
C ILE A 25 -5.01 -8.52 22.77
N VAL A 26 -5.06 -7.20 22.75
CA VAL A 26 -6.18 -6.42 23.27
C VAL A 26 -6.89 -5.73 22.10
N PRO A 27 -8.13 -6.09 21.74
CA PRO A 27 -8.89 -5.41 20.70
C PRO A 27 -9.18 -3.96 21.10
N LEU A 28 -8.98 -3.03 20.18
CA LEU A 28 -9.39 -1.64 20.31
C LEU A 28 -10.65 -1.42 19.48
N ILE A 29 -11.77 -1.21 20.15
CA ILE A 29 -13.07 -1.06 19.51
C ILE A 29 -13.44 0.42 19.52
N ALA A 30 -13.55 1.00 18.32
CA ALA A 30 -14.00 2.38 18.16
C ALA A 30 -15.39 2.39 17.52
N PRO A 31 -16.32 3.24 17.99
CA PRO A 31 -17.62 3.38 17.35
C PRO A 31 -17.41 3.87 15.91
N GLY A 32 -17.96 3.14 14.94
CA GLY A 32 -17.97 3.51 13.53
C GLY A 32 -19.29 4.17 13.18
N ASP A 33 -19.25 5.27 12.47
CA ASP A 33 -20.46 5.88 11.89
C ASP A 33 -20.89 5.21 10.58
N GLY A 34 -20.04 4.34 10.02
CA GLY A 34 -20.33 3.54 8.82
C GLY A 34 -20.60 4.35 7.55
N THR A 35 -20.48 5.68 7.62
CA THR A 35 -20.90 6.57 6.53
C THR A 35 -19.84 6.78 5.47
N PHE A 36 -18.55 6.67 5.84
CA PHE A 36 -17.46 6.88 4.90
C PHE A 36 -17.18 5.60 4.10
N GLN A 37 -17.50 5.65 2.81
CA GLN A 37 -17.27 4.53 1.90
C GLN A 37 -16.00 4.75 1.09
N TYR A 38 -15.13 3.78 1.08
CA TYR A 38 -13.92 3.72 0.24
C TYR A 38 -13.77 2.30 -0.33
N ARG A 39 -12.86 2.15 -1.30
CA ARG A 39 -12.41 0.84 -1.77
C ARG A 39 -11.00 0.57 -1.28
N ALA A 40 -10.68 -0.69 -1.04
CA ALA A 40 -9.30 -1.12 -0.84
C ALA A 40 -8.55 -1.20 -2.19
N LEU A 41 -7.22 -1.15 -2.15
CA LEU A 41 -6.35 -1.24 -3.33
C LEU A 41 -6.74 -2.39 -4.27
N GLY A 42 -6.85 -3.62 -3.74
CA GLY A 42 -7.17 -4.79 -4.53
C GLY A 42 -8.54 -4.72 -5.22
N GLU A 43 -9.56 -4.22 -4.52
CA GLU A 43 -10.91 -4.04 -5.06
C GLU A 43 -10.94 -3.02 -6.21
N ALA A 44 -10.23 -1.90 -6.04
CA ALA A 44 -10.19 -0.84 -7.04
C ALA A 44 -9.40 -1.26 -8.30
N LEU A 45 -8.32 -2.03 -8.14
CA LEU A 45 -7.58 -2.63 -9.26
C LEU A 45 -8.43 -3.66 -10.01
N ALA A 46 -9.10 -4.56 -9.29
CA ALA A 46 -9.96 -5.59 -9.88
C ALA A 46 -11.17 -5.00 -10.63
N ALA A 47 -11.70 -3.89 -10.14
CA ALA A 47 -12.78 -3.15 -10.80
C ALA A 47 -12.30 -2.35 -12.04
N GLY A 48 -10.98 -2.19 -12.24
CA GLY A 48 -10.42 -1.33 -13.30
C GLY A 48 -10.54 0.16 -13.03
N ASP A 49 -10.96 0.55 -11.83
CA ASP A 49 -11.10 1.94 -11.42
C ASP A 49 -9.77 2.59 -11.04
N LEU A 50 -8.79 1.79 -10.64
CA LEU A 50 -7.46 2.25 -10.24
C LEU A 50 -6.42 1.78 -11.25
N ILE A 51 -5.58 2.72 -11.70
CA ILE A 51 -4.45 2.43 -12.58
C ILE A 51 -3.19 2.96 -11.92
N ILE A 52 -2.17 2.11 -11.80
CA ILE A 52 -0.87 2.47 -11.24
C ILE A 52 0.19 2.25 -12.30
N THR A 53 0.99 3.29 -12.56
CA THR A 53 2.03 3.29 -13.60
C THR A 53 3.31 3.97 -13.11
N GLU A 54 4.38 3.81 -13.88
CA GLU A 54 5.56 4.67 -13.73
C GLU A 54 5.20 6.14 -14.00
N THR A 55 5.91 7.06 -13.37
CA THR A 55 5.70 8.52 -13.55
C THR A 55 6.13 9.03 -14.92
N SER A 56 7.00 8.30 -15.60
CA SER A 56 7.52 8.62 -16.95
C SER A 56 8.06 7.37 -17.65
N ALA A 57 8.45 7.48 -18.93
CA ALA A 57 9.07 6.39 -19.66
C ALA A 57 10.40 5.92 -19.03
N ASN A 58 11.14 6.83 -18.39
CA ASN A 58 12.37 6.49 -17.65
C ASN A 58 12.09 5.85 -16.30
N GLY A 59 10.87 6.03 -15.76
CA GLY A 59 10.47 5.58 -14.44
C GLY A 59 11.00 6.49 -13.33
N SER A 60 10.60 6.17 -12.10
CA SER A 60 11.13 6.76 -10.88
C SER A 60 11.29 5.67 -9.84
N VAL A 61 12.40 5.66 -9.12
CA VAL A 61 12.62 4.69 -8.04
C VAL A 61 11.71 4.97 -6.85
N ARG A 62 11.40 6.26 -6.61
CA ARG A 62 10.76 6.72 -5.36
C ARG A 62 9.28 7.03 -5.50
N GLU A 63 8.75 7.11 -6.72
CA GLU A 63 7.37 7.57 -6.96
C GLU A 63 6.70 6.75 -8.05
N LEU A 64 5.40 6.52 -7.87
CA LEU A 64 4.51 6.01 -8.91
C LEU A 64 3.37 6.99 -9.15
N LEU A 65 2.79 6.93 -10.33
CA LEU A 65 1.61 7.66 -10.71
C LEU A 65 0.38 6.77 -10.52
N VAL A 66 -0.58 7.25 -9.75
CA VAL A 66 -1.84 6.56 -9.49
C VAL A 66 -2.99 7.40 -10.02
N VAL A 67 -3.85 6.79 -10.82
CA VAL A 67 -5.05 7.40 -11.36
C VAL A 67 -6.26 6.64 -10.82
N ASN A 68 -7.04 7.29 -9.97
CA ASN A 68 -8.35 6.80 -9.52
C ASN A 68 -9.43 7.34 -10.47
N ARG A 69 -9.99 6.47 -11.31
CA ARG A 69 -11.09 6.78 -12.23
C ARG A 69 -12.46 6.49 -11.66
N GLY A 70 -12.50 5.85 -10.49
CA GLY A 70 -13.71 5.50 -9.80
C GLY A 70 -14.40 6.69 -9.14
N ASN A 71 -15.62 6.45 -8.70
CA ASN A 71 -16.48 7.41 -7.99
C ASN A 71 -16.41 7.28 -6.46
N LYS A 72 -15.44 6.52 -5.96
CA LYS A 72 -15.18 6.35 -4.52
C LYS A 72 -13.71 6.60 -4.23
N PRO A 73 -13.38 7.13 -3.04
CA PRO A 73 -12.02 7.16 -2.56
C PRO A 73 -11.41 5.76 -2.52
N VAL A 74 -10.09 5.66 -2.71
CA VAL A 74 -9.36 4.39 -2.60
C VAL A 74 -8.35 4.49 -1.47
N HIS A 75 -8.40 3.56 -0.54
CA HIS A 75 -7.46 3.47 0.57
C HIS A 75 -6.32 2.51 0.20
N LEU A 76 -5.12 3.06 0.14
CA LEU A 76 -3.87 2.34 0.01
C LEU A 76 -3.27 2.21 1.41
N ILE A 77 -2.83 1.01 1.77
CA ILE A 77 -2.26 0.74 3.10
C ILE A 77 -0.74 0.64 2.97
N ASP A 78 -0.03 1.22 3.96
CA ASP A 78 1.41 1.06 4.09
C ASP A 78 1.83 -0.42 4.01
N VAL A 79 2.99 -0.69 3.42
CA VAL A 79 3.55 -2.01 3.13
C VAL A 79 2.78 -2.89 2.12
N GLU A 80 1.71 -2.42 1.49
CA GLU A 80 1.12 -3.14 0.35
C GLU A 80 2.13 -3.17 -0.81
N GLU A 81 2.30 -4.37 -1.39
CA GLU A 81 3.26 -4.59 -2.47
C GLU A 81 2.58 -4.58 -3.84
N LEU A 82 3.25 -3.93 -4.78
CA LEU A 82 2.84 -3.74 -6.17
C LEU A 82 3.83 -4.46 -7.09
N ALA A 83 3.35 -5.44 -7.85
CA ALA A 83 4.15 -6.14 -8.85
C ALA A 83 3.94 -5.55 -10.24
N GLY A 84 5.00 -5.43 -11.00
CA GLY A 84 4.91 -5.05 -12.40
C GLY A 84 5.85 -3.94 -12.81
N ALA A 85 5.51 -3.30 -13.91
CA ALA A 85 6.27 -2.23 -14.55
C ALA A 85 7.78 -2.53 -14.60
N LYS A 86 8.63 -1.56 -14.28
CA LYS A 86 10.09 -1.74 -14.33
C LYS A 86 10.65 -2.52 -13.14
N GLN A 87 9.98 -2.47 -12.00
CA GLN A 87 10.43 -3.09 -10.75
C GLN A 87 9.28 -3.17 -9.76
N ASN A 88 9.23 -4.22 -8.93
CA ASN A 88 8.24 -4.30 -7.86
C ASN A 88 8.45 -3.20 -6.81
N ARG A 89 7.36 -2.73 -6.23
CA ARG A 89 7.32 -1.62 -5.28
C ARG A 89 6.54 -1.98 -4.04
N VAL A 90 6.87 -1.31 -2.93
CA VAL A 90 6.09 -1.31 -1.69
C VAL A 90 5.68 0.13 -1.35
N LEU A 91 4.47 0.30 -0.85
CA LEU A 91 3.98 1.59 -0.37
C LEU A 91 4.69 1.99 0.91
N ASN A 92 5.13 3.25 0.99
CA ASN A 92 5.86 3.77 2.15
C ASN A 92 4.96 4.41 3.21
N THR A 93 3.66 4.55 2.91
CA THR A 93 2.68 5.18 3.81
C THR A 93 1.27 4.87 3.36
N SER A 94 0.34 4.88 4.31
CA SER A 94 -1.09 4.78 3.99
C SER A 94 -1.60 6.08 3.38
N ILE A 95 -2.37 5.98 2.29
CA ILE A 95 -2.86 7.11 1.51
C ILE A 95 -4.34 6.89 1.21
N LEU A 96 -5.16 7.92 1.39
CA LEU A 96 -6.53 7.94 0.91
C LEU A 96 -6.59 8.80 -0.36
N LEU A 97 -6.71 8.12 -1.50
CA LEU A 97 -6.85 8.75 -2.81
C LEU A 97 -8.27 9.24 -2.99
N LYS A 98 -8.41 10.49 -3.42
CA LYS A 98 -9.71 11.04 -3.77
C LYS A 98 -10.28 10.35 -5.03
N GLU A 99 -11.61 10.32 -5.15
CA GLU A 99 -12.29 9.94 -6.38
C GLU A 99 -11.90 10.84 -7.56
N ALA A 100 -11.91 10.29 -8.77
CA ALA A 100 -11.61 11.00 -10.02
C ALA A 100 -10.34 11.87 -9.93
N SER A 101 -9.24 11.30 -9.42
CA SER A 101 -8.00 12.04 -9.17
C SER A 101 -6.76 11.32 -9.69
N GLU A 102 -5.73 12.11 -9.91
CA GLU A 102 -4.39 11.66 -10.23
C GLU A 102 -3.42 12.11 -9.15
N THR A 103 -2.60 11.21 -8.64
CA THR A 103 -1.72 11.47 -7.50
C THR A 103 -0.39 10.72 -7.67
N LYS A 104 0.72 11.38 -7.36
CA LYS A 104 2.00 10.70 -7.19
C LYS A 104 2.10 10.17 -5.78
N ILE A 105 2.49 8.91 -5.64
CA ILE A 105 2.63 8.23 -4.34
C ILE A 105 4.07 7.83 -4.09
N PRO A 106 4.56 7.95 -2.83
CA PRO A 106 5.90 7.52 -2.46
C PRO A 106 5.97 6.00 -2.31
N VAL A 107 7.00 5.42 -2.90
CA VAL A 107 7.23 3.97 -2.88
C VAL A 107 8.70 3.65 -2.67
N SER A 108 8.98 2.41 -2.27
CA SER A 108 10.32 1.82 -2.27
C SER A 108 10.35 0.58 -3.17
N CYS A 109 11.51 0.24 -3.68
CA CYS A 109 11.69 -0.98 -4.45
C CYS A 109 11.80 -2.19 -3.51
N THR A 110 11.22 -3.33 -3.92
CA THR A 110 11.33 -4.62 -3.23
C THR A 110 12.11 -5.65 -4.02
N GLU A 111 12.58 -5.29 -5.21
CA GLU A 111 13.29 -6.18 -6.13
C GLU A 111 14.62 -5.56 -6.55
N GLN A 112 15.71 -6.33 -6.41
CA GLN A 112 17.04 -5.89 -6.81
C GLN A 112 17.33 -6.28 -8.27
N GLY A 113 17.94 -5.36 -9.02
CA GLY A 113 18.58 -5.65 -10.32
C GLY A 113 17.66 -5.63 -11.54
N ARG A 114 16.34 -5.68 -11.42
CA ARG A 114 15.45 -5.55 -12.56
C ARG A 114 15.08 -4.07 -12.80
N TRP A 115 15.47 -3.54 -13.95
CA TRP A 115 15.06 -2.22 -14.41
C TRP A 115 14.54 -2.31 -15.87
N SER A 116 13.65 -3.28 -16.10
CA SER A 116 13.02 -3.55 -17.38
C SER A 116 11.52 -3.83 -17.20
N TYR A 117 10.71 -3.41 -18.17
CA TYR A 117 9.27 -3.60 -18.09
C TYR A 117 8.88 -5.07 -18.12
N ALA A 118 8.24 -5.55 -17.04
CA ALA A 118 7.51 -6.81 -17.01
C ALA A 118 6.04 -6.62 -17.46
N SER A 119 5.49 -5.41 -17.23
CA SER A 119 4.13 -5.01 -17.60
C SER A 119 4.07 -3.49 -17.77
N LYS A 120 2.97 -2.96 -18.32
CA LYS A 120 2.75 -1.50 -18.40
C LYS A 120 2.19 -0.91 -17.11
N THR A 121 1.48 -1.71 -16.34
CA THR A 121 0.79 -1.30 -15.11
C THR A 121 1.19 -2.21 -13.96
N PHE A 122 0.95 -1.75 -12.75
CA PHE A 122 1.14 -2.54 -11.54
C PHE A 122 -0.13 -3.33 -11.18
N SER A 123 0.05 -4.47 -10.54
CA SER A 123 -0.97 -5.27 -9.88
C SER A 123 -0.62 -5.43 -8.40
N LYS A 124 -1.62 -5.73 -7.56
CA LYS A 124 -1.39 -6.05 -6.16
C LYS A 124 -0.81 -7.46 -6.03
N ILE A 125 0.16 -7.64 -5.12
CA ILE A 125 0.62 -8.95 -4.69
C ILE A 125 -0.20 -9.36 -3.47
N ASP A 126 -0.79 -10.56 -3.50
CA ASP A 126 -1.49 -11.10 -2.34
C ASP A 126 -0.49 -11.57 -1.26
N TYR A 127 -0.86 -11.38 0.01
CA TYR A 127 0.00 -11.68 1.17
C TYR A 127 0.57 -13.11 1.19
N ALA A 128 -0.11 -14.09 0.60
CA ALA A 128 0.41 -15.45 0.48
C ALA A 128 1.71 -15.51 -0.33
N THR A 129 1.82 -14.68 -1.36
CA THR A 129 3.04 -14.58 -2.20
C THR A 129 4.15 -13.81 -1.47
N PHE A 130 3.78 -12.81 -0.67
CA PHE A 130 4.73 -12.06 0.16
C PHE A 130 5.42 -12.94 1.20
N PHE A 131 4.68 -13.76 1.95
CA PHE A 131 5.28 -14.70 2.90
C PHE A 131 6.15 -15.78 2.21
N ALA A 132 5.78 -16.24 1.03
CA ALA A 132 6.59 -17.16 0.24
C ALA A 132 7.88 -16.51 -0.24
N SER A 133 7.89 -15.21 -0.54
CA SER A 133 9.10 -14.47 -0.92
C SER A 133 10.02 -14.17 0.26
N LEU A 134 9.47 -13.96 1.47
CA LEU A 134 10.26 -13.75 2.69
C LEU A 134 10.94 -15.04 3.20
N THR A 135 10.37 -16.20 2.89
CA THR A 135 10.97 -17.51 3.24
C THR A 135 12.02 -17.98 2.23
N SER A 136 12.16 -17.29 1.10
CA SER A 136 13.24 -17.52 0.14
C SER A 136 14.52 -16.82 0.63
N PRO A 137 15.68 -17.51 0.78
CA PRO A 137 16.88 -16.96 1.41
C PRO A 137 17.62 -15.87 0.62
N VAL A 138 17.02 -15.26 -0.39
CA VAL A 138 17.76 -14.46 -1.39
C VAL A 138 17.45 -12.95 -1.38
N ASN A 139 16.39 -12.42 -0.73
CA ASN A 139 15.97 -11.04 -1.05
C ASN A 139 15.69 -10.11 0.13
N LEU A 140 16.61 -9.98 1.07
CA LEU A 140 16.68 -8.79 1.92
C LEU A 140 17.84 -7.88 1.48
N ALA A 141 17.84 -7.48 0.22
CA ALA A 141 18.79 -6.50 -0.29
C ALA A 141 18.10 -5.14 -0.38
N ILE A 142 18.53 -4.22 0.47
CA ILE A 142 18.20 -2.79 0.37
C ILE A 142 18.61 -2.34 -1.04
N CYS A 143 17.66 -1.83 -1.82
CA CYS A 143 17.95 -1.29 -3.15
C CYS A 143 18.88 -0.08 -3.00
N SER A 144 20.14 -0.24 -3.33
CA SER A 144 21.03 0.89 -3.60
C SER A 144 20.66 1.49 -4.97
N GLU A 145 20.61 2.80 -5.07
CA GLU A 145 20.38 3.49 -6.34
C GLU A 145 21.42 3.03 -7.37
N PRO A 146 21.01 2.76 -8.63
CA PRO A 146 21.99 2.55 -9.68
C PRO A 146 22.76 3.86 -9.89
N ASN A 147 24.08 3.83 -9.67
CA ASN A 147 24.96 4.93 -10.06
C ASN A 147 24.88 5.08 -11.59
N PHE A 148 24.20 6.10 -12.05
CA PHE A 148 24.30 6.56 -13.43
C PHE A 148 25.56 7.42 -13.54
N SER A 149 26.58 6.86 -14.17
CA SER A 149 27.73 7.59 -14.73
C SER A 149 27.36 8.11 -16.10
#